data_682fe83825dfbf5be3d598280a4ffcea
#
_entry.id   682fe83825dfbf5be3d598280a4ffcea
#
_cell.length_a   1.000
_cell.length_b   1.000
_cell.length_c   1.000
_cell.angle_alpha   90.00
_cell.angle_beta   90.00
_cell.angle_gamma   90.00
#
_symmetry.space_group_name_H-M   'P 1'
#
loop_
_entity.id
_entity.type
_entity.pdbx_description
1 polymer ?
#
loop_
_entity_poly.entity_id
_entity_poly.type
_entity_poly.pdbx_seq_one_letter_code
_entity_poly.pdbx_strand_id
1 'polypeptide(L)'
;MANRERFSRFIGFGSGADIFAPETPYGLSKRVIANSIRETPDWHNIRIFGVFDENELSTRFIKASILRYLNKEPMQIHTDRIMDFFYMKDLVSVVDKYLTEKDPPKEVNCSYRDKHTLSEIASQINELGHHRVGINIEQAGMSFYSGKPLEMDVPLIGFSKGLFDTFQILSDKGTTV
;
A
#
# COMPACT_ATOMS: atom_id res chain seq x y z
N MET A 1 -4.73 6.12 -28.51
CA MET A 1 -4.74 4.73 -27.96
C MET A 1 -4.77 3.72 -29.08
N ALA A 2 -3.64 3.57 -29.75
CA ALA A 2 -3.53 2.87 -31.04
C ALA A 2 -3.54 1.33 -30.98
N ASN A 3 -3.78 0.68 -29.84
CA ASN A 3 -3.67 -0.76 -29.69
C ASN A 3 -4.84 -1.43 -28.97
N ARG A 4 -6.01 -0.78 -28.91
CA ARG A 4 -7.18 -1.29 -28.17
C ARG A 4 -7.64 -2.66 -28.67
N GLU A 5 -7.50 -2.93 -29.95
CA GLU A 5 -7.92 -4.19 -30.59
C GLU A 5 -7.01 -5.38 -30.27
N ARG A 6 -5.86 -5.15 -29.65
CA ARG A 6 -4.88 -6.18 -29.32
C ARG A 6 -5.05 -6.81 -27.94
N PHE A 7 -5.90 -6.20 -27.08
CA PHE A 7 -6.06 -6.61 -25.69
C PHE A 7 -7.53 -6.78 -25.35
N SER A 8 -7.88 -7.90 -24.75
CA SER A 8 -9.22 -8.16 -24.25
C SER A 8 -9.53 -7.36 -22.97
N ARG A 9 -8.50 -6.94 -22.24
CA ARG A 9 -8.62 -6.22 -20.97
C ARG A 9 -7.41 -5.33 -20.72
N PHE A 10 -7.66 -4.19 -20.09
CA PHE A 10 -6.62 -3.28 -19.58
C PHE A 10 -6.79 -3.12 -18.07
N ILE A 11 -5.70 -3.30 -17.32
CA ILE A 11 -5.65 -3.10 -15.87
C ILE A 11 -4.67 -1.96 -15.59
N GLY A 12 -5.17 -0.82 -15.12
CA GLY A 12 -4.38 0.33 -14.72
C GLY A 12 -4.11 0.32 -13.22
N PHE A 13 -2.88 0.64 -12.82
CA PHE A 13 -2.54 0.89 -11.42
C PHE A 13 -2.75 2.38 -11.11
N GLY A 14 -3.89 2.67 -10.46
CA GLY A 14 -4.24 3.98 -9.94
C GLY A 14 -3.47 4.32 -8.66
N SER A 15 -3.74 5.49 -8.11
CA SER A 15 -3.15 5.96 -6.86
C SER A 15 -4.17 6.73 -6.03
N GLY A 16 -4.12 6.62 -4.71
CA GLY A 16 -4.90 7.48 -3.82
C GLY A 16 -4.64 8.99 -4.03
N ALA A 17 -3.53 9.35 -4.69
CA ALA A 17 -3.23 10.74 -5.04
C ALA A 17 -4.27 11.38 -5.99
N ASP A 18 -5.00 10.58 -6.77
CA ASP A 18 -6.10 11.08 -7.62
C ASP A 18 -7.26 11.69 -6.81
N ILE A 19 -7.37 11.30 -5.53
CA ILE A 19 -8.38 11.77 -4.58
C ILE A 19 -7.78 12.81 -3.62
N PHE A 20 -6.62 12.51 -3.02
CA PHE A 20 -6.06 13.25 -1.88
C PHE A 20 -5.06 14.34 -2.25
N ALA A 21 -4.54 14.34 -3.46
CA ALA A 21 -3.61 15.36 -3.96
C ALA A 21 -3.84 15.65 -5.46
N PRO A 22 -5.11 15.89 -5.88
CA PRO A 22 -5.47 16.03 -7.29
C PRO A 22 -4.89 17.30 -7.95
N GLU A 23 -4.45 18.27 -7.15
CA GLU A 23 -3.81 19.52 -7.57
C GLU A 23 -2.34 19.34 -7.94
N THR A 24 -1.70 18.25 -7.49
CA THR A 24 -0.31 17.96 -7.87
C THR A 24 -0.23 17.40 -9.29
N PRO A 25 0.87 17.61 -10.03
CA PRO A 25 1.05 17.02 -11.36
C PRO A 25 0.86 15.50 -11.38
N TYR A 26 1.34 14.81 -10.34
CA TYR A 26 1.17 13.36 -10.19
C TYR A 26 -0.30 12.98 -9.95
N GLY A 27 -0.96 13.60 -8.97
CA GLY A 27 -2.37 13.34 -8.65
C GLY A 27 -3.29 13.65 -9.83
N LEU A 28 -3.06 14.77 -10.53
CA LEU A 28 -3.80 15.14 -11.74
C LEU A 28 -3.63 14.08 -12.83
N SER A 29 -2.40 13.63 -13.09
CA SER A 29 -2.15 12.59 -14.11
C SER A 29 -2.90 11.28 -13.77
N LYS A 30 -2.89 10.86 -12.51
CA LYS A 30 -3.61 9.67 -12.04
C LYS A 30 -5.12 9.84 -12.15
N ARG A 31 -5.65 11.03 -11.85
CA ARG A 31 -7.08 11.36 -11.99
C ARG A 31 -7.54 11.30 -13.46
N VAL A 32 -6.76 11.87 -14.37
CA VAL A 32 -7.08 11.83 -15.82
C VAL A 32 -7.12 10.37 -16.31
N ILE A 33 -6.15 9.55 -15.92
CA ILE A 33 -6.11 8.13 -16.29
C ILE A 33 -7.31 7.39 -15.69
N ALA A 34 -7.62 7.59 -14.40
CA ALA A 34 -8.76 6.95 -13.74
C ALA A 34 -10.09 7.30 -14.43
N ASN A 35 -10.29 8.56 -14.83
CA ASN A 35 -11.48 8.99 -15.57
C ASN A 35 -11.55 8.30 -16.94
N SER A 36 -10.46 8.26 -17.70
CA SER A 36 -10.42 7.57 -18.99
C SER A 36 -10.73 6.08 -18.86
N ILE A 37 -10.28 5.43 -17.77
CA ILE A 37 -10.60 4.03 -17.47
C ILE A 37 -12.11 3.86 -17.23
N ARG A 38 -12.74 4.74 -16.44
CA ARG A 38 -14.17 4.66 -16.14
C ARG A 38 -15.05 4.73 -17.40
N GLU A 39 -14.65 5.54 -18.36
CA GLU A 39 -15.39 5.76 -19.62
C GLU A 39 -15.12 4.67 -20.67
N THR A 40 -14.12 3.81 -20.48
CA THR A 40 -13.73 2.82 -21.49
C THR A 40 -14.14 1.41 -21.04
N PRO A 41 -14.97 0.68 -21.80
CA PRO A 41 -15.29 -0.73 -21.51
C PRO A 41 -14.02 -1.58 -21.37
N ASP A 42 -14.09 -2.64 -20.59
CA ASP A 42 -12.98 -3.62 -20.36
C ASP A 42 -11.67 -3.02 -19.81
N TRP A 43 -11.72 -1.76 -19.37
CA TRP A 43 -10.63 -1.12 -18.65
C TRP A 43 -10.94 -1.04 -17.16
N HIS A 44 -9.98 -1.43 -16.33
CA HIS A 44 -10.14 -1.54 -14.88
C HIS A 44 -9.05 -0.76 -14.15
N ASN A 45 -9.38 -0.25 -12.98
CA ASN A 45 -8.47 0.55 -12.15
C ASN A 45 -8.27 -0.11 -10.78
N ILE A 46 -7.05 -0.49 -10.46
CA ILE A 46 -6.65 -0.93 -9.11
C ILE A 46 -5.99 0.25 -8.43
N ARG A 47 -6.71 0.93 -7.52
CA ARG A 47 -6.20 2.10 -6.81
C ARG A 47 -5.36 1.67 -5.61
N ILE A 48 -4.12 2.14 -5.56
CA ILE A 48 -3.13 1.85 -4.54
C ILE A 48 -2.88 3.11 -3.71
N PHE A 49 -2.88 3.00 -2.39
CA PHE A 49 -2.50 4.08 -1.46
C PHE A 49 -1.05 3.91 -1.02
N GLY A 50 -0.68 2.75 -0.56
CA GLY A 50 0.67 2.31 -0.30
C GLY A 50 0.76 0.81 -0.48
N VAL A 51 1.91 0.32 -0.92
CA VAL A 51 2.22 -1.11 -1.00
C VAL A 51 3.50 -1.35 -0.25
N PHE A 52 3.59 -2.47 0.44
CA PHE A 52 4.79 -2.84 1.19
C PHE A 52 5.14 -4.32 1.03
N ASP A 53 6.42 -4.60 1.05
CA ASP A 53 7.07 -5.89 1.26
C ASP A 53 8.55 -5.67 1.60
N GLU A 54 9.31 -6.74 1.72
CA GLU A 54 10.75 -6.69 1.98
C GLU A 54 11.59 -6.12 0.82
N ASN A 55 11.02 -5.98 -0.37
CA ASN A 55 11.70 -5.47 -1.57
C ASN A 55 11.40 -4.00 -1.86
N GLU A 56 10.47 -3.36 -1.11
CA GLU A 56 10.23 -1.92 -1.29
C GLU A 56 11.50 -1.09 -1.01
N LEU A 57 11.50 0.15 -1.44
CA LEU A 57 12.61 1.07 -1.18
C LEU A 57 12.82 1.26 0.33
N SER A 58 14.08 1.26 0.78
CA SER A 58 14.45 1.45 2.20
C SER A 58 14.01 2.78 2.79
N THR A 59 13.61 3.74 1.96
CA THR A 59 13.06 5.04 2.36
C THR A 59 11.55 5.02 2.60
N ARG A 60 10.85 3.94 2.23
CA ARG A 60 9.40 3.80 2.46
C ARG A 60 9.13 3.46 3.92
N PHE A 61 8.03 3.96 4.45
CA PHE A 61 7.75 4.01 5.88
C PHE A 61 7.89 2.65 6.59
N ILE A 62 7.24 1.59 6.10
CA ILE A 62 7.25 0.28 6.80
C ILE A 62 8.66 -0.29 6.83
N LYS A 63 9.33 -0.39 5.67
CA LYS A 63 10.70 -0.92 5.62
C LYS A 63 11.69 -0.04 6.38
N ALA A 64 11.61 1.29 6.25
CA ALA A 64 12.44 2.21 7.01
C ALA A 64 12.29 2.01 8.52
N SER A 65 11.06 1.85 9.00
CA SER A 65 10.76 1.64 10.42
C SER A 65 11.30 0.30 10.91
N ILE A 66 11.14 -0.78 10.14
CA ILE A 66 11.72 -2.09 10.48
C ILE A 66 13.26 -2.02 10.53
N LEU A 67 13.90 -1.40 9.53
CA LEU A 67 15.36 -1.27 9.50
C LEU A 67 15.87 -0.44 10.68
N ARG A 68 15.21 0.65 11.05
CA ARG A 68 15.55 1.43 12.26
C ARG A 68 15.38 0.60 13.52
N TYR A 69 14.29 -0.16 13.64
CA TYR A 69 14.09 -1.09 14.74
C TYR A 69 15.26 -2.08 14.86
N LEU A 70 15.65 -2.74 13.77
CA LEU A 70 16.74 -3.71 13.74
C LEU A 70 18.08 -3.08 14.12
N ASN A 71 18.32 -1.82 13.74
CA ASN A 71 19.49 -1.03 14.10
C ASN A 71 19.41 -0.41 15.51
N LYS A 72 18.34 -0.65 16.28
CA LYS A 72 18.08 -0.04 17.60
C LYS A 72 18.00 1.49 17.56
N GLU A 73 17.56 2.05 16.44
CA GLU A 73 17.35 3.47 16.23
C GLU A 73 15.87 3.84 16.40
N PRO A 74 15.54 5.06 16.88
CA PRO A 74 14.16 5.51 16.94
C PRO A 74 13.51 5.54 15.56
N MET A 75 12.26 5.05 15.46
CA MET A 75 11.44 5.19 14.25
C MET A 75 11.02 6.66 14.10
N GLN A 76 10.94 7.13 12.85
CA GLN A 76 10.66 8.53 12.54
C GLN A 76 9.34 8.66 11.80
N ILE A 77 8.48 9.55 12.29
CA ILE A 77 7.20 9.92 11.70
C ILE A 77 7.20 11.44 11.59
N HIS A 78 7.10 11.95 10.36
CA HIS A 78 7.06 13.40 10.17
C HIS A 78 5.77 14.00 10.76
N THR A 79 4.62 13.53 10.31
CA THR A 79 3.30 13.87 10.87
C THR A 79 2.46 12.60 10.90
N ASP A 80 1.79 12.32 12.00
CA ASP A 80 0.98 11.10 12.09
C ASP A 80 -0.22 11.16 11.14
N ARG A 81 -0.58 10.00 10.58
CA ARG A 81 -1.69 9.90 9.64
C ARG A 81 -2.24 8.49 9.60
N ILE A 82 -3.52 8.37 9.28
CA ILE A 82 -4.11 7.12 8.82
C ILE A 82 -3.71 6.94 7.36
N MET A 83 -2.97 5.87 7.06
CA MET A 83 -2.53 5.56 5.71
C MET A 83 -2.69 4.08 5.41
N ASP A 84 -3.30 3.77 4.26
CA ASP A 84 -3.40 2.38 3.82
C ASP A 84 -2.07 1.88 3.28
N PHE A 85 -1.65 0.75 3.83
CA PHE A 85 -0.56 -0.06 3.30
C PHE A 85 -1.11 -1.45 2.95
N PHE A 86 -0.98 -1.85 1.71
CA PHE A 86 -1.47 -3.11 1.20
C PHE A 86 -0.30 -4.05 0.94
N TYR A 87 -0.37 -5.28 1.44
CA TYR A 87 0.73 -6.23 1.28
C TYR A 87 0.90 -6.63 -0.18
N MET A 88 2.14 -6.69 -0.67
CA MET A 88 2.40 -6.96 -2.09
C MET A 88 1.80 -8.29 -2.56
N LYS A 89 1.84 -9.35 -1.75
CA LYS A 89 1.25 -10.63 -2.11
C LYS A 89 -0.27 -10.56 -2.23
N ASP A 90 -0.92 -9.72 -1.43
CA ASP A 90 -2.36 -9.48 -1.56
C ASP A 90 -2.69 -8.68 -2.82
N LEU A 91 -1.81 -7.73 -3.20
CA LEU A 91 -1.96 -7.03 -4.48
C LEU A 91 -1.85 -8.00 -5.66
N VAL A 92 -0.93 -8.96 -5.61
CA VAL A 92 -0.83 -10.02 -6.64
C VAL A 92 -2.12 -10.83 -6.70
N SER A 93 -2.69 -11.23 -5.57
CA SER A 93 -3.98 -11.95 -5.52
C SER A 93 -5.12 -11.14 -6.15
N VAL A 94 -5.16 -9.81 -5.91
CA VAL A 94 -6.14 -8.92 -6.55
C VAL A 94 -5.93 -8.87 -8.06
N VAL A 95 -4.69 -8.77 -8.54
CA VAL A 95 -4.38 -8.78 -9.98
C VAL A 95 -4.77 -10.10 -10.63
N ASP A 96 -4.45 -11.24 -10.00
CA ASP A 96 -4.83 -12.56 -10.49
C ASP A 96 -6.34 -12.70 -10.63
N LYS A 97 -7.10 -12.18 -9.66
CA LYS A 97 -8.55 -12.13 -9.72
C LYS A 97 -9.03 -11.32 -10.93
N TYR A 98 -8.45 -10.17 -11.20
CA TYR A 98 -8.76 -9.38 -12.39
C TYR A 98 -8.43 -10.08 -13.70
N LEU A 99 -7.42 -10.93 -13.73
CA LEU A 99 -7.04 -11.70 -14.92
C LEU A 99 -7.97 -12.89 -15.19
N THR A 100 -8.52 -13.49 -14.14
CA THR A 100 -9.30 -14.73 -14.22
C THR A 100 -10.81 -14.53 -14.17
N GLU A 101 -11.30 -13.46 -13.52
CA GLU A 101 -12.73 -13.18 -13.41
C GLU A 101 -13.31 -12.67 -14.73
N LYS A 102 -14.49 -13.18 -15.10
CA LYS A 102 -15.14 -12.80 -16.35
C LYS A 102 -15.53 -11.32 -16.37
N ASP A 103 -16.06 -10.82 -15.26
CA ASP A 103 -16.59 -9.46 -15.13
C ASP A 103 -16.12 -8.85 -13.79
N PRO A 104 -14.82 -8.48 -13.67
CA PRO A 104 -14.30 -7.89 -12.46
C PRO A 104 -14.81 -6.45 -12.27
N PRO A 105 -14.81 -5.93 -11.04
CA PRO A 105 -15.20 -4.56 -10.76
C PRO A 105 -14.44 -3.55 -11.62
N LYS A 106 -15.10 -2.46 -11.99
CA LYS A 106 -14.50 -1.38 -12.78
C LYS A 106 -13.31 -0.72 -12.07
N GLU A 107 -13.43 -0.58 -10.75
CA GLU A 107 -12.43 0.03 -9.89
C GLU A 107 -12.49 -0.59 -8.50
N VAL A 108 -11.32 -0.85 -7.91
CA VAL A 108 -11.19 -1.24 -6.51
C VAL A 108 -10.09 -0.43 -5.82
N ASN A 109 -10.19 -0.32 -4.50
CA ASN A 109 -9.13 0.22 -3.67
C ASN A 109 -8.37 -0.93 -3.01
N CYS A 110 -7.05 -0.94 -3.12
CA CYS A 110 -6.19 -1.81 -2.33
C CYS A 110 -6.06 -1.24 -0.91
N SER A 111 -7.01 -1.62 -0.06
CA SER A 111 -7.17 -1.09 1.28
C SER A 111 -7.84 -2.15 2.15
N TYR A 112 -7.32 -2.39 3.34
CA TYR A 112 -7.93 -3.28 4.31
C TYR A 112 -9.06 -2.58 5.07
N ARG A 113 -9.89 -3.40 5.76
CA ARG A 113 -10.97 -2.89 6.61
C ARG A 113 -10.39 -2.18 7.83
N ASP A 114 -9.40 -2.80 8.47
CA ASP A 114 -8.74 -2.24 9.64
C ASP A 114 -7.76 -1.15 9.21
N LYS A 115 -7.90 0.02 9.83
CA LYS A 115 -7.12 1.21 9.52
C LYS A 115 -6.13 1.47 10.64
N HIS A 116 -4.93 1.84 10.26
CA HIS A 116 -3.86 2.13 11.21
C HIS A 116 -3.25 3.49 10.95
N THR A 117 -2.90 4.19 12.03
CA THR A 117 -2.00 5.34 11.98
C THR A 117 -0.55 4.87 11.79
N LEU A 118 0.32 5.77 11.38
CA LEU A 118 1.75 5.46 11.29
C LEU A 118 2.33 5.11 12.66
N SER A 119 1.88 5.77 13.72
CA SER A 119 2.31 5.49 15.09
C SER A 119 1.84 4.13 15.60
N GLU A 120 0.62 3.69 15.24
CA GLU A 120 0.14 2.33 15.55
C GLU A 120 0.95 1.26 14.80
N ILE A 121 1.29 1.50 13.53
CA ILE A 121 2.15 0.58 12.76
C ILE A 121 3.55 0.49 13.40
N ALA A 122 4.14 1.63 13.78
CA ALA A 122 5.42 1.65 14.48
C ALA A 122 5.37 0.91 15.83
N SER A 123 4.26 1.03 16.56
CA SER A 123 4.01 0.28 17.79
C SER A 123 3.92 -1.22 17.55
N GLN A 124 3.21 -1.65 16.49
CA GLN A 124 3.14 -3.06 16.09
C GLN A 124 4.53 -3.60 15.73
N ILE A 125 5.37 -2.84 15.03
CA ILE A 125 6.77 -3.25 14.74
C ILE A 125 7.55 -3.48 16.04
N ASN A 126 7.40 -2.62 17.05
CA ASN A 126 8.00 -2.81 18.37
C ASN A 126 7.53 -4.09 19.09
N GLU A 127 6.32 -4.57 18.79
CA GLU A 127 5.74 -5.79 19.37
C GLU A 127 6.21 -7.07 18.67
N LEU A 128 6.73 -6.97 17.44
CA LEU A 128 7.21 -8.13 16.69
C LEU A 128 8.57 -8.65 17.16
N GLY A 129 9.34 -7.84 17.85
CA GLY A 129 10.71 -8.20 18.24
C GLY A 129 10.93 -8.23 19.75
N HIS A 130 12.19 -8.36 20.15
CA HIS A 130 12.58 -8.61 21.54
C HIS A 130 13.00 -7.35 22.33
N HIS A 131 13.02 -6.19 21.69
CA HIS A 131 13.35 -4.90 22.33
C HIS A 131 12.35 -3.84 21.87
N ARG A 132 12.45 -2.64 22.41
CA ARG A 132 11.64 -1.50 21.96
C ARG A 132 12.57 -0.35 21.61
N VAL A 133 12.20 0.38 20.58
CA VAL A 133 12.84 1.65 20.20
C VAL A 133 11.85 2.80 20.34
N GLY A 134 12.36 4.01 20.47
CA GLY A 134 11.51 5.21 20.49
C GLY A 134 10.75 5.42 19.18
N ILE A 135 9.63 6.10 19.26
CA ILE A 135 8.86 6.58 18.10
C ILE A 135 8.83 8.11 18.18
N ASN A 136 9.50 8.76 17.24
CA ASN A 136 9.59 10.21 17.17
C ASN A 136 8.58 10.74 16.15
N ILE A 137 7.67 11.61 16.61
CA ILE A 137 6.73 12.32 15.74
C ILE A 137 7.20 13.78 15.71
N GLU A 138 7.61 14.27 14.53
CA GLU A 138 8.24 15.59 14.38
C GLU A 138 7.22 16.73 14.46
N GLN A 139 6.03 16.53 13.90
CA GLN A 139 4.99 17.54 13.84
C GLN A 139 3.68 17.02 14.44
N ALA A 140 3.08 17.83 15.30
CA ALA A 140 1.74 17.56 15.80
C ALA A 140 0.72 17.68 14.66
N GLY A 141 -0.26 16.79 14.66
CA GLY A 141 -1.35 16.78 13.68
C GLY A 141 -1.77 15.36 13.32
N MET A 142 -2.88 15.28 12.61
CA MET A 142 -3.41 14.04 12.08
C MET A 142 -3.90 14.30 10.66
N SER A 143 -3.50 13.47 9.71
CA SER A 143 -3.99 13.52 8.34
C SER A 143 -4.54 12.17 7.89
N PHE A 144 -5.16 12.13 6.72
CA PHE A 144 -5.84 10.95 6.22
C PHE A 144 -5.47 10.69 4.76
N TYR A 145 -5.00 9.48 4.47
CA TYR A 145 -4.68 9.00 3.13
C TYR A 145 -5.08 7.52 3.01
N SER A 146 -6.40 7.28 2.97
CA SER A 146 -6.99 5.95 3.05
C SER A 146 -8.28 5.88 2.24
N GLY A 147 -8.54 4.73 1.63
CA GLY A 147 -9.72 4.47 0.82
C GLY A 147 -10.77 3.62 1.54
N LYS A 148 -11.88 3.39 0.83
CA LYS A 148 -12.84 2.36 1.25
C LYS A 148 -12.15 1.00 1.21
N PRO A 149 -12.51 0.06 2.10
CA PRO A 149 -11.99 -1.30 2.04
C PRO A 149 -12.20 -1.95 0.68
N LEU A 150 -11.32 -2.89 0.33
CA LEU A 150 -11.44 -3.69 -0.88
C LEU A 150 -12.78 -4.42 -0.90
N GLU A 151 -13.57 -4.16 -1.93
CA GLU A 151 -14.85 -4.81 -2.20
C GLU A 151 -14.67 -5.82 -3.34
N MET A 152 -13.96 -6.92 -3.05
CA MET A 152 -13.72 -8.02 -3.98
C MET A 152 -13.53 -9.30 -3.17
N ASP A 153 -14.17 -10.38 -3.62
CA ASP A 153 -13.99 -11.70 -3.01
C ASP A 153 -12.67 -12.31 -3.47
N VAL A 154 -11.63 -12.05 -2.68
CA VAL A 154 -10.27 -12.54 -2.90
C VAL A 154 -9.63 -12.90 -1.56
N PRO A 155 -8.95 -14.05 -1.46
CA PRO A 155 -8.26 -14.42 -0.24
C PRO A 155 -7.09 -13.46 0.02
N LEU A 156 -7.12 -12.80 1.18
CA LEU A 156 -6.08 -11.87 1.61
C LEU A 156 -5.29 -12.46 2.79
N ILE A 157 -3.98 -12.28 2.77
CA ILE A 157 -3.09 -12.55 3.89
C ILE A 157 -3.36 -11.56 5.02
N GLY A 158 -3.60 -10.30 4.66
CA GLY A 158 -3.91 -9.21 5.57
C GLY A 158 -2.70 -8.44 6.07
N PHE A 159 -2.96 -7.23 6.62
CA PHE A 159 -1.92 -6.30 7.04
C PHE A 159 -0.98 -6.89 8.11
N SER A 160 -1.52 -7.39 9.22
CA SER A 160 -0.72 -7.85 10.37
C SER A 160 0.19 -9.03 10.01
N LYS A 161 -0.32 -10.00 9.23
CA LYS A 161 0.49 -11.13 8.77
C LYS A 161 1.53 -10.69 7.74
N GLY A 162 1.18 -9.80 6.81
CA GLY A 162 2.13 -9.22 5.85
C GLY A 162 3.24 -8.44 6.55
N LEU A 163 2.92 -7.66 7.60
CA LEU A 163 3.90 -6.93 8.41
C LEU A 163 4.85 -7.90 9.13
N PHE A 164 4.30 -8.94 9.75
CA PHE A 164 5.11 -10.00 10.40
C PHE A 164 6.05 -10.69 9.40
N ASP A 165 5.56 -11.10 8.23
CA ASP A 165 6.36 -11.79 7.22
C ASP A 165 7.50 -10.87 6.72
N THR A 166 7.19 -9.60 6.46
CA THR A 166 8.18 -8.59 6.04
C THR A 166 9.24 -8.38 7.11
N PHE A 167 8.82 -8.28 8.37
CA PHE A 167 9.72 -8.13 9.52
C PHE A 167 10.67 -9.34 9.64
N GLN A 168 10.16 -10.57 9.57
CA GLN A 168 10.99 -11.79 9.67
C GLN A 168 12.03 -11.85 8.55
N ILE A 169 11.63 -11.63 7.30
CA ILE A 169 12.54 -11.66 6.15
C ILE A 169 13.66 -10.61 6.27
N LEU A 170 13.34 -9.41 6.75
CA LEU A 170 14.35 -8.36 6.94
C LEU A 170 15.27 -8.65 8.12
N SER A 171 14.74 -9.25 9.19
CA SER A 171 15.54 -9.68 10.35
C SER A 171 16.56 -10.76 9.97
N ASP A 172 16.14 -11.76 9.21
CA ASP A 172 17.01 -12.86 8.76
C ASP A 172 18.12 -12.36 7.83
N LYS A 173 17.82 -11.40 6.94
CA LYS A 173 18.81 -10.77 6.06
C LYS A 173 19.85 -9.93 6.83
N GLY A 174 19.45 -9.30 7.94
CA GLY A 174 20.35 -8.52 8.80
C GLY A 174 21.30 -9.37 9.66
N THR A 175 21.02 -10.65 9.83
CA THR A 175 21.83 -11.58 10.63
C THR A 175 22.96 -12.24 9.80
N THR A 176 23.02 -11.97 8.49
CA THR A 176 23.96 -12.61 7.55
C THR A 176 25.16 -11.69 7.19
N VAL A 177 25.57 -10.78 8.10
CA VAL A 177 26.79 -9.95 7.93
C VAL A 177 27.82 -10.31 9.02
#